data_2fefacb36fa802adf4bd7fd3791baa1f
#
_entry.id   2fefacb36fa802adf4bd7fd3791baa1f
#
_cell.length_a   1.000
_cell.length_b   1.000
_cell.length_c   1.000
_cell.angle_alpha   90.00
_cell.angle_beta   90.00
_cell.angle_gamma   90.00
#
_symmetry.space_group_name_H-M   'P 1'
#
loop_
_entity.id
_entity.type
_entity.pdbx_description
1 polymer ?
#
loop_
_entity_poly.entity_id
_entity_poly.type
_entity_poly.pdbx_seq_one_letter_code
_entity_poly.pdbx_strand_id
1 'polypeptide(L)'
;MFLVLAIPLVAKANTCPSIYQHSMKKLDSTESYDFCQQLNNKVVLFVNTASQCGFTPQFKQLETLYQEYKDQGLMIVGFPSNDFMQDRGTEKQIAKVCYSNYGVTFPMMEKSKVLGSDANPIYKTLAIQSGKPVGWNFQKYLVNKKGEVVAVFPSNMSPLANDITSVIVTQLKQ
;
A
#
# COMPACT_ATOMS: atom_id res chain seq x y z
N MET A 1 31.04 -4.17 49.48
CA MET A 1 29.58 -4.19 49.21
C MET A 1 29.37 -3.35 47.96
N PHE A 2 29.36 -4.00 46.76
CA PHE A 2 29.20 -3.28 45.48
C PHE A 2 27.72 -3.16 45.16
N LEU A 3 27.25 -1.91 45.04
CA LEU A 3 25.90 -1.60 44.69
C LEU A 3 25.78 -1.68 43.14
N VAL A 4 25.16 -2.72 42.62
CA VAL A 4 24.87 -2.85 41.18
C VAL A 4 23.62 -2.00 40.88
N LEU A 5 23.81 -0.83 40.29
CA LEU A 5 22.70 -0.04 39.74
C LEU A 5 22.15 -0.76 38.53
N ALA A 6 20.95 -1.32 38.63
CA ALA A 6 20.20 -1.81 37.48
C ALA A 6 19.64 -0.61 36.71
N ILE A 7 20.17 -0.37 35.49
CA ILE A 7 19.63 0.62 34.56
C ILE A 7 18.35 0.00 33.96
N PRO A 8 17.16 0.61 34.11
CA PRO A 8 15.96 0.10 33.45
C PRO A 8 16.12 0.20 31.94
N LEU A 9 16.04 -0.94 31.25
CA LEU A 9 15.93 -1.02 29.81
C LEU A 9 14.57 -0.43 29.41
N VAL A 10 14.53 0.84 29.01
CA VAL A 10 13.32 1.46 28.44
C VAL A 10 13.09 0.82 27.07
N ALA A 11 12.21 -0.16 27.00
CA ALA A 11 11.73 -0.70 25.75
C ALA A 11 11.09 0.45 24.97
N LYS A 12 11.70 0.83 23.84
CA LYS A 12 11.13 1.80 22.90
C LYS A 12 9.79 1.22 22.44
N ALA A 13 8.68 1.80 22.91
CA ALA A 13 7.37 1.45 22.38
C ALA A 13 7.42 1.67 20.86
N ASN A 14 7.20 0.60 20.12
CA ASN A 14 7.18 0.65 18.65
C ASN A 14 5.88 1.36 18.25
N THR A 15 5.92 2.71 18.25
CA THR A 15 4.75 3.53 17.93
C THR A 15 4.44 3.38 16.45
N CYS A 16 3.22 2.97 16.17
CA CYS A 16 2.71 2.82 14.81
C CYS A 16 2.79 4.18 14.08
N PRO A 17 3.38 4.22 12.87
CA PRO A 17 3.38 5.43 12.04
C PRO A 17 1.98 6.01 11.83
N SER A 18 1.87 7.34 11.83
CA SER A 18 0.58 8.04 11.72
C SER A 18 -0.23 7.66 10.47
N ILE A 19 0.46 7.41 9.35
CA ILE A 19 -0.17 6.95 8.10
C ILE A 19 -0.94 5.63 8.28
N TYR A 20 -0.56 4.77 9.24
CA TYR A 20 -1.18 3.46 9.48
C TYR A 20 -2.20 3.47 10.63
N GLN A 21 -2.42 4.61 11.32
CA GLN A 21 -3.38 4.70 12.43
C GLN A 21 -4.84 4.78 11.94
N HIS A 22 -5.19 3.89 11.00
CA HIS A 22 -6.50 3.80 10.36
C HIS A 22 -6.87 2.34 10.13
N SER A 23 -8.16 2.10 9.91
CA SER A 23 -8.70 0.81 9.47
C SER A 23 -9.66 1.03 8.32
N MET A 24 -9.70 0.11 7.37
CA MET A 24 -10.66 0.09 6.26
C MET A 24 -11.19 -1.33 6.06
N LYS A 25 -12.33 -1.50 5.42
CA LYS A 25 -12.80 -2.83 5.03
C LYS A 25 -11.96 -3.36 3.87
N LYS A 26 -11.83 -4.67 3.81
CA LYS A 26 -11.32 -5.34 2.61
C LYS A 26 -12.36 -5.33 1.51
N LEU A 27 -11.91 -5.38 0.27
CA LEU A 27 -12.75 -5.41 -0.92
C LEU A 27 -13.73 -6.58 -0.88
N ASP A 28 -15.02 -6.28 -1.12
CA ASP A 28 -16.14 -7.24 -1.12
C ASP A 28 -16.19 -8.09 0.17
N SER A 29 -15.94 -7.47 1.31
CA SER A 29 -15.87 -8.14 2.61
C SER A 29 -16.40 -7.26 3.73
N THR A 30 -16.83 -7.90 4.83
CA THR A 30 -17.11 -7.22 6.11
C THR A 30 -15.89 -7.16 7.03
N GLU A 31 -14.79 -7.78 6.64
CA GLU A 31 -13.56 -7.85 7.42
C GLU A 31 -12.83 -6.51 7.42
N SER A 32 -12.50 -6.02 8.62
CA SER A 32 -11.68 -4.81 8.78
C SER A 32 -10.19 -5.13 8.69
N TYR A 33 -9.46 -4.31 7.97
CA TYR A 33 -8.00 -4.34 7.84
C TYR A 33 -7.41 -3.20 8.67
N ASP A 34 -6.80 -3.52 9.79
CA ASP A 34 -6.07 -2.58 10.63
C ASP A 34 -4.66 -2.37 10.05
N PHE A 35 -4.42 -1.19 9.49
CA PHE A 35 -3.14 -0.90 8.85
C PHE A 35 -1.97 -0.92 9.82
N CYS A 36 -2.17 -0.48 11.06
CA CYS A 36 -1.12 -0.50 12.06
C CYS A 36 -0.67 -1.92 12.37
N GLN A 37 -1.63 -2.79 12.63
CA GLN A 37 -1.36 -4.19 12.95
C GLN A 37 -0.68 -4.93 11.80
N GLN A 38 -1.06 -4.62 10.55
CA GLN A 38 -0.63 -5.35 9.36
C GLN A 38 0.63 -4.78 8.70
N LEU A 39 0.86 -3.45 8.79
CA LEU A 39 1.88 -2.76 8.01
C LEU A 39 3.04 -2.21 8.84
N ASN A 40 2.92 -2.21 10.19
CA ASN A 40 4.00 -1.71 11.02
C ASN A 40 5.31 -2.46 10.76
N ASN A 41 6.41 -1.72 10.59
CA ASN A 41 7.73 -2.26 10.26
C ASN A 41 7.80 -3.02 8.92
N LYS A 42 6.93 -2.66 7.95
CA LYS A 42 6.96 -3.18 6.57
C LYS A 42 7.36 -2.09 5.58
N VAL A 43 7.94 -2.49 4.47
CA VAL A 43 8.03 -1.64 3.27
C VAL A 43 6.71 -1.82 2.52
N VAL A 44 6.00 -0.73 2.23
CA VAL A 44 4.65 -0.81 1.68
C VAL A 44 4.56 -0.09 0.34
N LEU A 45 4.05 -0.78 -0.68
CA LEU A 45 3.69 -0.20 -1.97
C LEU A 45 2.17 0.01 -2.02
N PHE A 46 1.72 1.26 -1.91
CA PHE A 46 0.32 1.63 -2.09
C PHE A 46 0.02 1.90 -3.55
N VAL A 47 -1.06 1.33 -4.07
CA VAL A 47 -1.47 1.44 -5.48
C VAL A 47 -2.96 1.74 -5.56
N ASN A 48 -3.35 2.84 -6.21
CA ASN A 48 -4.75 3.06 -6.58
C ASN A 48 -5.06 2.30 -7.86
N THR A 49 -6.13 1.51 -7.84
CA THR A 49 -6.44 0.55 -8.90
C THR A 49 -7.78 0.83 -9.56
N ALA A 50 -7.97 0.26 -10.73
CA ALA A 50 -9.25 0.26 -11.43
C ALA A 50 -9.40 -1.03 -12.26
N SER A 51 -10.62 -1.56 -12.34
CA SER A 51 -10.90 -2.82 -13.03
C SER A 51 -11.13 -2.68 -14.54
N GLN A 52 -11.30 -1.45 -15.05
CA GLN A 52 -11.63 -1.15 -16.45
C GLN A 52 -10.62 -0.16 -17.08
N CYS A 53 -9.37 -0.21 -16.64
CA CYS A 53 -8.29 0.68 -17.07
C CYS A 53 -7.36 -0.06 -18.05
N GLY A 54 -6.74 0.68 -18.98
CA GLY A 54 -5.68 0.13 -19.83
C GLY A 54 -4.49 -0.42 -19.04
N PHE A 55 -4.29 0.03 -17.80
CA PHE A 55 -3.25 -0.47 -16.89
C PHE A 55 -3.71 -1.63 -15.98
N THR A 56 -4.96 -2.10 -16.07
CA THR A 56 -5.46 -3.24 -15.28
C THR A 56 -4.56 -4.48 -15.35
N PRO A 57 -3.91 -4.82 -16.50
CA PRO A 57 -2.96 -5.92 -16.57
C PRO A 57 -1.76 -5.81 -15.60
N GLN A 58 -1.48 -4.63 -15.03
CA GLN A 58 -0.44 -4.48 -14.00
C GLN A 58 -0.75 -5.25 -12.72
N PHE A 59 -2.00 -5.68 -12.46
CA PHE A 59 -2.31 -6.56 -11.34
C PHE A 59 -1.45 -7.82 -11.33
N LYS A 60 -1.22 -8.44 -12.52
CA LYS A 60 -0.36 -9.62 -12.62
C LYS A 60 1.08 -9.32 -12.23
N GLN A 61 1.59 -8.15 -12.65
CA GLN A 61 2.96 -7.74 -12.32
C GLN A 61 3.11 -7.36 -10.84
N LEU A 62 2.09 -6.71 -10.25
CA LEU A 62 2.03 -6.42 -8.81
C LEU A 62 2.01 -7.70 -7.99
N GLU A 63 1.24 -8.70 -8.43
CA GLU A 63 1.19 -10.00 -7.76
C GLU A 63 2.55 -10.72 -7.85
N THR A 64 3.20 -10.72 -9.02
CA THR A 64 4.56 -11.25 -9.17
C THR A 64 5.53 -10.56 -8.20
N LEU A 65 5.53 -9.23 -8.16
CA LEU A 65 6.37 -8.46 -7.26
C LEU A 65 6.08 -8.78 -5.78
N TYR A 66 4.82 -8.93 -5.43
CA TYR A 66 4.40 -9.28 -4.07
C TYR A 66 4.91 -10.66 -3.67
N GLN A 67 4.72 -11.68 -4.52
CA GLN A 67 5.18 -13.03 -4.23
C GLN A 67 6.71 -13.10 -4.08
N GLU A 68 7.46 -12.31 -4.85
CA GLU A 68 8.93 -12.29 -4.80
C GLU A 68 9.48 -11.69 -3.50
N TYR A 69 8.83 -10.64 -2.95
CA TYR A 69 9.39 -9.87 -1.83
C TYR A 69 8.57 -9.91 -0.53
N LYS A 70 7.39 -10.52 -0.48
CA LYS A 70 6.54 -10.54 0.73
C LYS A 70 7.23 -11.14 1.94
N ASP A 71 7.98 -12.21 1.76
CA ASP A 71 8.70 -12.91 2.83
C ASP A 71 9.94 -12.11 3.29
N GLN A 72 10.37 -11.12 2.51
CA GLN A 72 11.42 -10.17 2.86
C GLN A 72 10.87 -8.91 3.54
N GLY A 73 9.55 -8.79 3.67
CA GLY A 73 8.92 -7.67 4.36
C GLY A 73 8.25 -6.62 3.46
N LEU A 74 8.10 -6.89 2.15
CA LEU A 74 7.25 -6.07 1.28
C LEU A 74 5.78 -6.38 1.52
N MET A 75 4.98 -5.32 1.61
CA MET A 75 3.54 -5.38 1.52
C MET A 75 3.06 -4.54 0.33
N ILE A 76 2.11 -5.05 -0.43
CA ILE A 76 1.37 -4.27 -1.44
C ILE A 76 -0.06 -4.11 -0.93
N VAL A 77 -0.63 -2.91 -1.07
CA VAL A 77 -2.02 -2.63 -0.72
C VAL A 77 -2.69 -1.91 -1.87
N GLY A 78 -3.76 -2.51 -2.40
CA GLY A 78 -4.52 -1.96 -3.51
C GLY A 78 -5.77 -1.23 -3.05
N PHE A 79 -6.07 -0.09 -3.70
CA PHE A 79 -7.22 0.75 -3.42
C PHE A 79 -8.03 0.96 -4.70
N PRO A 80 -9.10 0.19 -4.92
CA PRO A 80 -10.02 0.43 -6.03
C PRO A 80 -10.64 1.83 -5.91
N SER A 81 -10.63 2.57 -7.02
CA SER A 81 -11.20 3.92 -7.06
C SER A 81 -11.84 4.24 -8.40
N ASN A 82 -12.99 4.89 -8.36
CA ASN A 82 -13.68 5.37 -9.56
C ASN A 82 -13.40 6.86 -9.83
N ASP A 83 -12.42 7.48 -9.20
CA ASP A 83 -12.13 8.91 -9.39
C ASP A 83 -11.74 9.26 -10.85
N PHE A 84 -11.22 8.28 -11.58
CA PHE A 84 -10.92 8.40 -13.02
C PHE A 84 -11.96 7.71 -13.91
N MET A 85 -13.15 7.40 -13.40
CA MET A 85 -14.29 6.80 -14.11
C MET A 85 -14.00 5.45 -14.80
N GLN A 86 -13.02 4.72 -14.30
CA GLN A 86 -12.59 3.41 -14.83
C GLN A 86 -12.77 2.25 -13.83
N ASP A 87 -13.59 2.45 -12.80
CA ASP A 87 -13.94 1.42 -11.81
C ASP A 87 -15.41 1.50 -11.40
N ARG A 88 -16.30 1.47 -12.39
CA ARG A 88 -17.76 1.69 -12.24
C ARG A 88 -18.49 0.50 -11.64
N GLY A 89 -17.86 -0.66 -11.57
CA GLY A 89 -18.45 -1.89 -11.05
C GLY A 89 -18.79 -1.85 -9.57
N THR A 90 -19.60 -2.83 -9.13
CA THR A 90 -19.78 -3.15 -7.72
C THR A 90 -18.49 -3.75 -7.15
N GLU A 91 -18.33 -3.73 -5.82
CA GLU A 91 -17.16 -4.35 -5.19
C GLU A 91 -16.99 -5.81 -5.58
N LYS A 92 -18.07 -6.57 -5.67
CA LYS A 92 -18.08 -7.96 -6.14
C LYS A 92 -17.52 -8.12 -7.56
N GLN A 93 -17.87 -7.19 -8.46
CA GLN A 93 -17.35 -7.21 -9.84
C GLN A 93 -15.85 -6.86 -9.87
N ILE A 94 -15.43 -5.88 -9.07
CA ILE A 94 -14.03 -5.47 -8.93
C ILE A 94 -13.22 -6.62 -8.32
N ALA A 95 -13.70 -7.24 -7.24
CA ALA A 95 -13.09 -8.40 -6.59
C ALA A 95 -12.90 -9.57 -7.55
N LYS A 96 -13.90 -9.86 -8.41
CA LYS A 96 -13.77 -10.88 -9.45
C LYS A 96 -12.59 -10.58 -10.40
N VAL A 97 -12.43 -9.32 -10.83
CA VAL A 97 -11.29 -8.94 -11.68
C VAL A 97 -9.97 -9.15 -10.94
N CYS A 98 -9.83 -8.61 -9.72
CA CYS A 98 -8.58 -8.70 -8.97
C CYS A 98 -8.22 -10.14 -8.61
N TYR A 99 -9.15 -10.83 -7.94
CA TYR A 99 -8.86 -12.14 -7.34
C TYR A 99 -8.96 -13.29 -8.35
N SER A 100 -10.06 -13.34 -9.15
CA SER A 100 -10.29 -14.47 -10.05
C SER A 100 -9.54 -14.34 -11.37
N ASN A 101 -9.48 -13.14 -11.98
CA ASN A 101 -8.88 -13.00 -13.30
C ASN A 101 -7.37 -12.79 -13.22
N TYR A 102 -6.87 -12.07 -12.20
CA TYR A 102 -5.45 -11.74 -12.05
C TYR A 102 -4.74 -12.48 -10.91
N GLY A 103 -5.48 -13.21 -10.06
CA GLY A 103 -4.91 -14.02 -8.98
C GLY A 103 -4.28 -13.19 -7.87
N VAL A 104 -4.75 -11.97 -7.64
CA VAL A 104 -4.22 -11.07 -6.60
C VAL A 104 -4.40 -11.71 -5.22
N THR A 105 -3.31 -11.76 -4.45
CA THR A 105 -3.30 -12.27 -3.07
C THR A 105 -2.91 -11.20 -2.05
N PHE A 106 -2.36 -10.08 -2.48
CA PHE A 106 -2.12 -8.94 -1.59
C PHE A 106 -3.45 -8.25 -1.19
N PRO A 107 -3.48 -7.55 -0.04
CA PRO A 107 -4.69 -6.88 0.44
C PRO A 107 -5.25 -5.86 -0.55
N MET A 108 -6.53 -5.98 -0.86
CA MET A 108 -7.32 -4.99 -1.58
C MET A 108 -8.33 -4.37 -0.61
N MET A 109 -8.42 -3.05 -0.57
CA MET A 109 -9.35 -2.31 0.28
C MET A 109 -10.69 -2.07 -0.43
N GLU A 110 -11.73 -1.76 0.35
CA GLU A 110 -13.02 -1.32 -0.18
C GLU A 110 -12.84 -0.15 -1.16
N LYS A 111 -13.75 -0.05 -2.12
CA LYS A 111 -13.71 1.04 -3.10
C LYS A 111 -13.84 2.40 -2.41
N SER A 112 -12.90 3.29 -2.65
CA SER A 112 -12.81 4.59 -2.00
C SER A 112 -12.31 5.67 -2.93
N LYS A 113 -12.47 6.94 -2.50
CA LYS A 113 -11.84 8.07 -3.19
C LYS A 113 -10.35 8.15 -2.84
N VAL A 114 -9.54 8.53 -3.82
CA VAL A 114 -8.09 8.75 -3.70
C VAL A 114 -7.69 10.19 -4.03
N LEU A 115 -8.65 11.02 -4.46
CA LEU A 115 -8.45 12.42 -4.85
C LEU A 115 -9.24 13.40 -3.98
N GLY A 116 -8.69 14.60 -3.84
CA GLY A 116 -9.35 15.75 -3.24
C GLY A 116 -9.59 15.64 -1.74
N SER A 117 -10.52 16.48 -1.24
CA SER A 117 -10.86 16.53 0.19
C SER A 117 -11.51 15.25 0.72
N ASP A 118 -12.15 14.48 -0.15
CA ASP A 118 -12.85 13.25 0.19
C ASP A 118 -11.97 11.99 0.07
N ALA A 119 -10.70 12.13 -0.32
CA ALA A 119 -9.78 11.01 -0.38
C ALA A 119 -9.73 10.29 0.99
N ASN A 120 -9.55 8.97 0.95
CA ASN A 120 -9.37 8.21 2.18
C ASN A 120 -8.12 8.68 2.95
N PRO A 121 -8.03 8.42 4.26
CA PRO A 121 -6.95 8.95 5.10
C PRO A 121 -5.54 8.58 4.62
N ILE A 122 -5.36 7.37 4.08
CA ILE A 122 -4.08 6.92 3.55
C ILE A 122 -3.65 7.81 2.39
N TYR A 123 -4.52 8.03 1.40
CA TYR A 123 -4.20 8.84 0.22
C TYR A 123 -4.03 10.32 0.51
N LYS A 124 -4.75 10.86 1.51
CA LYS A 124 -4.47 12.22 2.02
C LYS A 124 -3.05 12.33 2.54
N THR A 125 -2.63 11.37 3.36
CA THR A 125 -1.28 11.37 3.94
C THR A 125 -0.20 11.17 2.87
N LEU A 126 -0.41 10.25 1.92
CA LEU A 126 0.50 10.02 0.79
C LEU A 126 0.70 11.28 -0.04
N ALA A 127 -0.38 12.00 -0.37
CA ALA A 127 -0.33 13.24 -1.13
C ALA A 127 0.42 14.35 -0.37
N ILE A 128 0.18 14.49 0.93
CA ILE A 128 0.85 15.50 1.79
C ILE A 128 2.34 15.18 1.90
N GLN A 129 2.72 13.94 2.23
CA GLN A 129 4.11 13.58 2.45
C GLN A 129 4.94 13.66 1.16
N SER A 130 4.37 13.26 0.02
CA SER A 130 5.08 13.26 -1.25
C SER A 130 5.05 14.59 -2.01
N GLY A 131 4.10 15.46 -1.69
CA GLY A 131 3.77 16.64 -2.50
C GLY A 131 3.20 16.30 -3.88
N LYS A 132 2.83 15.03 -4.11
CA LYS A 132 2.35 14.52 -5.41
C LYS A 132 1.02 13.79 -5.21
N PRO A 133 -0.13 14.44 -5.48
CA PRO A 133 -1.41 13.75 -5.48
C PRO A 133 -1.47 12.71 -6.62
N VAL A 134 -2.46 11.82 -6.55
CA VAL A 134 -2.68 10.81 -7.60
C VAL A 134 -3.00 11.50 -8.92
N GLY A 135 -2.25 11.17 -9.97
CA GLY A 135 -2.45 11.71 -11.33
C GLY A 135 -3.30 10.80 -12.22
N TRP A 136 -3.27 9.49 -12.02
CA TRP A 136 -4.03 8.49 -12.78
C TRP A 136 -4.08 7.15 -12.05
N ASN A 137 -4.91 6.20 -12.55
CA ASN A 137 -4.95 4.82 -12.03
C ASN A 137 -3.58 4.14 -12.09
N PHE A 138 -3.29 3.28 -11.14
CA PHE A 138 -2.04 2.54 -11.00
C PHE A 138 -0.80 3.42 -10.74
N GLN A 139 -0.96 4.62 -10.17
CA GLN A 139 0.16 5.33 -9.55
C GLN A 139 0.57 4.60 -8.28
N LYS A 140 1.87 4.54 -8.00
CA LYS A 140 2.41 3.79 -6.87
C LYS A 140 3.15 4.73 -5.93
N TYR A 141 2.94 4.53 -4.62
CA TYR A 141 3.68 5.22 -3.56
C TYR A 141 4.42 4.17 -2.73
N LEU A 142 5.73 4.30 -2.63
CA LEU A 142 6.54 3.45 -1.78
C LEU A 142 6.78 4.11 -0.44
N VAL A 143 6.43 3.41 0.63
CA VAL A 143 6.55 3.85 2.02
C VAL A 143 7.55 2.93 2.73
N ASN A 144 8.51 3.53 3.45
CA ASN A 144 9.52 2.78 4.21
C ASN A 144 8.96 2.23 5.54
N LYS A 145 9.78 1.48 6.27
CA LYS A 145 9.41 0.88 7.57
C LYS A 145 9.03 1.90 8.66
N LYS A 146 9.36 3.19 8.46
CA LYS A 146 9.02 4.28 9.38
C LYS A 146 7.71 4.99 9.02
N GLY A 147 7.03 4.58 7.93
CA GLY A 147 5.81 5.22 7.46
C GLY A 147 6.05 6.49 6.63
N GLU A 148 7.24 6.67 6.08
CA GLU A 148 7.61 7.82 5.25
C GLU A 148 7.56 7.46 3.77
N VAL A 149 6.97 8.32 2.93
CA VAL A 149 6.97 8.15 1.47
C VAL A 149 8.39 8.41 0.94
N VAL A 150 9.00 7.40 0.35
CA VAL A 150 10.36 7.46 -0.20
C VAL A 150 10.40 7.55 -1.72
N ALA A 151 9.35 7.13 -2.41
CA ALA A 151 9.25 7.25 -3.87
C ALA A 151 7.79 7.28 -4.33
N VAL A 152 7.57 7.94 -5.48
CA VAL A 152 6.30 7.93 -6.21
C VAL A 152 6.59 7.56 -7.66
N PHE A 153 5.92 6.53 -8.15
CA PHE A 153 6.11 6.03 -9.51
C PHE A 153 4.86 6.27 -10.35
N PRO A 154 5.02 6.73 -11.60
CA PRO A 154 3.89 7.04 -12.47
C PRO A 154 3.10 5.78 -12.86
N SER A 155 1.87 6.01 -13.29
CA SER A 155 0.91 4.96 -13.66
C SER A 155 1.40 3.99 -14.72
N ASN A 156 2.09 4.51 -15.74
CA ASN A 156 2.60 3.74 -16.87
C ASN A 156 3.88 2.94 -16.58
N MET A 157 4.54 3.18 -15.44
CA MET A 157 5.72 2.41 -15.06
C MET A 157 5.33 0.99 -14.62
N SER A 158 5.91 -0.01 -15.27
CA SER A 158 5.72 -1.41 -14.90
C SER A 158 6.14 -1.65 -13.45
N PRO A 159 5.30 -2.34 -12.63
CA PRO A 159 5.70 -2.74 -11.28
C PRO A 159 7.01 -3.54 -11.20
N LEU A 160 7.39 -4.22 -12.27
CA LEU A 160 8.64 -5.00 -12.38
C LEU A 160 9.80 -4.21 -12.99
N ALA A 161 9.62 -2.91 -13.24
CA ALA A 161 10.72 -2.07 -13.72
C ALA A 161 11.86 -2.01 -12.69
N ASN A 162 13.10 -2.01 -13.17
CA ASN A 162 14.28 -1.93 -12.30
C ASN A 162 14.26 -0.69 -11.39
N ASP A 163 13.70 0.42 -11.86
CA ASP A 163 13.55 1.66 -11.10
C ASP A 163 12.66 1.48 -9.85
N ILE A 164 11.68 0.57 -9.89
CA ILE A 164 10.85 0.23 -8.73
C ILE A 164 11.55 -0.81 -7.86
N THR A 165 11.98 -1.92 -8.46
CA THR A 165 12.51 -3.08 -7.72
C THR A 165 13.79 -2.74 -6.97
N SER A 166 14.68 -1.93 -7.55
CA SER A 166 15.93 -1.50 -6.90
C SER A 166 15.67 -0.64 -5.65
N VAL A 167 14.69 0.27 -5.71
CA VAL A 167 14.32 1.09 -4.55
C VAL A 167 13.67 0.23 -3.47
N ILE A 168 12.78 -0.70 -3.83
CA ILE A 168 12.17 -1.66 -2.89
C ILE A 168 13.27 -2.46 -2.18
N VAL A 169 14.19 -3.08 -2.92
CA VAL A 169 15.29 -3.87 -2.33
C VAL A 169 16.16 -3.04 -1.39
N THR A 170 16.41 -1.77 -1.74
CA THR A 170 17.15 -0.85 -0.89
C THR A 170 16.41 -0.61 0.43
N GLN A 171 15.10 -0.39 0.40
CA GLN A 171 14.30 -0.15 1.60
C GLN A 171 14.12 -1.40 2.46
N LEU A 172 14.05 -2.58 1.86
CA LEU A 172 13.96 -3.85 2.59
C LEU A 172 15.19 -4.15 3.45
N LYS A 173 16.38 -3.68 3.02
CA LYS A 173 17.66 -3.87 3.72
C LYS A 173 17.89 -2.90 4.89
N GLN A 174 17.12 -1.83 4.99
CA GLN A 174 17.18 -0.86 6.10
C GLN A 174 16.33 -1.35 7.29
#